data_bc8e10f4fc11974d9b70074305e1cb6a
#
_entry.id   bc8e10f4fc11974d9b70074305e1cb6a
#
_cell.length_a   1.000
_cell.length_b   1.000
_cell.length_c   1.000
_cell.angle_alpha   90.00
_cell.angle_beta   90.00
_cell.angle_gamma   90.00
#
_symmetry.space_group_name_H-M   'P 1'
#
loop_
_entity.id
_entity.type
_entity.pdbx_description
1 polymer ?
#
loop_
_entity_poly.entity_id
_entity_poly.type
_entity_poly.pdbx_seq_one_letter_code
_entity_poly.pdbx_strand_id
1 'polypeptide(L)'
;MVTTERQETESWVETTRVWVTSPRAHPYNVEFLRFEPDTPVTGPLRTEPHVAYRVDDVHAAIAAHKVLLEPFPPGPDPNFLVVAFVQVGSAVVEFMQYRDPDEEGWF
;
A
#
# COMPACT_ATOMS: atom_id res chain seq x y z
N MET A 1 6.96 5.95 -1.85
CA MET A 1 7.29 7.26 -2.49
C MET A 1 6.57 7.37 -3.81
N VAL A 2 5.75 8.38 -3.98
CA VAL A 2 5.06 8.62 -5.26
C VAL A 2 6.05 9.19 -6.27
N THR A 3 6.03 8.67 -7.49
CA THR A 3 6.90 9.13 -8.58
C THR A 3 6.14 9.13 -9.91
N THR A 4 6.60 9.92 -10.86
CA THR A 4 6.13 9.87 -12.24
C THR A 4 7.10 9.12 -13.15
N GLU A 5 8.24 8.70 -12.62
CA GLU A 5 9.28 8.01 -13.38
C GLU A 5 9.07 6.51 -13.34
N ARG A 6 9.10 5.88 -14.52
CA ARG A 6 9.00 4.42 -14.64
C ARG A 6 10.20 3.76 -13.97
N GLN A 7 9.93 2.79 -13.11
CA GLN A 7 10.94 1.99 -12.45
C GLN A 7 11.17 0.68 -13.20
N GLU A 8 12.36 0.09 -13.03
CA GLU A 8 12.79 -1.07 -13.81
C GLU A 8 11.97 -2.34 -13.50
N THR A 9 11.51 -2.50 -12.26
CA THR A 9 10.88 -3.73 -11.79
C THR A 9 9.48 -3.48 -11.23
N GLU A 10 8.65 -2.77 -11.98
CA GLU A 10 7.29 -2.44 -11.54
C GLU A 10 6.34 -3.63 -11.67
N SER A 11 5.42 -3.76 -10.69
CA SER A 11 4.28 -4.67 -10.73
C SER A 11 2.98 -3.87 -10.72
N TRP A 12 1.94 -4.38 -11.38
CA TRP A 12 0.66 -3.69 -11.52
C TRP A 12 -0.31 -4.05 -10.39
N VAL A 13 -1.00 -3.04 -9.85
CA VAL A 13 -2.10 -3.21 -8.89
C VAL A 13 -3.38 -2.65 -9.51
N GLU A 14 -4.31 -3.52 -9.87
CA GLU A 14 -5.51 -3.14 -10.62
C GLU A 14 -6.47 -2.26 -9.83
N THR A 15 -6.71 -2.59 -8.56
CA THR A 15 -7.67 -1.85 -7.72
C THR A 15 -7.36 -0.35 -7.66
N THR A 16 -6.11 0.00 -7.56
CA THR A 16 -5.65 1.38 -7.41
C THR A 16 -5.03 1.96 -8.68
N ARG A 17 -4.90 1.14 -9.72
CA ARG A 17 -4.29 1.48 -11.01
C ARG A 17 -2.94 2.16 -10.82
N VAL A 18 -2.04 1.45 -10.14
CA VAL A 18 -0.72 1.92 -9.79
C VAL A 18 0.34 0.85 -10.11
N TRP A 19 1.51 1.32 -10.53
CA TRP A 19 2.70 0.49 -10.66
C TRP A 19 3.53 0.63 -9.40
N VAL A 20 3.92 -0.49 -8.80
CA VAL A 20 4.68 -0.52 -7.54
C VAL A 20 5.96 -1.32 -7.68
N THR A 21 6.99 -0.90 -6.98
CA THR A 21 8.24 -1.66 -6.87
C THR A 21 8.26 -2.46 -5.57
N SER A 22 9.20 -3.40 -5.47
CA SER A 22 9.39 -4.16 -4.23
C SER A 22 10.26 -3.39 -3.25
N PRO A 23 9.77 -3.08 -2.04
CA PRO A 23 10.62 -2.44 -1.02
C PRO A 23 11.78 -3.35 -0.58
N ARG A 24 11.63 -4.67 -0.68
CA ARG A 24 12.70 -5.60 -0.31
C ARG A 24 13.90 -5.53 -1.24
N ALA A 25 13.70 -5.08 -2.47
CA ALA A 25 14.78 -4.88 -3.44
C ALA A 25 15.54 -3.56 -3.22
N HIS A 26 15.07 -2.71 -2.31
CA HIS A 26 15.67 -1.42 -2.02
C HIS A 26 16.45 -1.47 -0.71
N PRO A 27 17.66 -0.87 -0.63
CA PRO A 27 18.49 -0.93 0.59
C PRO A 27 17.84 -0.30 1.82
N TYR A 28 16.88 0.62 1.63
CA TYR A 28 16.17 1.27 2.73
C TYR A 28 14.68 0.93 2.74
N ASN A 29 14.27 -0.14 2.07
CA ASN A 29 12.89 -0.60 2.00
C ASN A 29 11.93 0.47 1.46
N VAL A 30 12.36 1.20 0.44
CA VAL A 30 11.52 2.20 -0.23
C VAL A 30 10.77 1.54 -1.38
N GLU A 31 9.44 1.67 -1.37
CA GLU A 31 8.58 1.32 -2.48
C GLU A 31 8.27 2.56 -3.29
N PHE A 32 8.37 2.46 -4.60
CA PHE A 32 7.95 3.53 -5.51
C PHE A 32 6.58 3.21 -6.09
N LEU A 33 5.71 4.23 -6.08
CA LEU A 33 4.35 4.14 -6.61
C LEU A 33 4.20 5.12 -7.77
N ARG A 34 3.85 4.59 -8.93
CA ARG A 34 3.59 5.40 -10.13
C ARG A 34 2.14 5.18 -10.53
N PHE A 35 1.29 6.13 -10.17
CA PHE A 35 -0.14 6.07 -10.46
C PHE A 35 -0.41 6.38 -11.92
N GLU A 36 -1.33 5.60 -12.52
CA GLU A 36 -1.85 5.94 -13.84
C GLU A 36 -2.74 7.19 -13.74
N PRO A 37 -2.86 7.98 -14.83
CA PRO A 37 -3.69 9.19 -14.80
C PRO A 37 -5.16 8.95 -14.47
N ASP A 38 -5.68 7.75 -14.75
CA ASP A 38 -7.06 7.36 -14.49
C ASP A 38 -7.26 6.60 -13.18
N THR A 39 -6.26 6.64 -12.27
CA THR A 39 -6.42 6.01 -10.95
C THR A 39 -7.62 6.57 -10.20
N PRO A 40 -8.39 5.71 -9.49
CA PRO A 40 -9.46 6.20 -8.61
C PRO A 40 -8.92 6.82 -7.31
N VAL A 41 -7.63 6.66 -7.02
CA VAL A 41 -7.00 7.19 -5.79
C VAL A 41 -6.84 8.70 -5.90
N THR A 42 -7.30 9.41 -4.86
CA THR A 42 -7.24 10.87 -4.78
C THR A 42 -6.73 11.29 -3.40
N GLY A 43 -6.50 12.61 -3.23
CA GLY A 43 -6.08 13.16 -1.95
C GLY A 43 -4.65 12.80 -1.54
N PRO A 44 -4.36 12.79 -0.23
CA PRO A 44 -2.98 12.61 0.24
C PRO A 44 -2.38 11.25 -0.13
N LEU A 45 -3.17 10.19 -0.24
CA LEU A 45 -2.66 8.88 -0.67
C LEU A 45 -2.07 8.93 -2.08
N ARG A 46 -2.64 9.78 -2.95
CA ARG A 46 -2.18 9.94 -4.35
C ARG A 46 -0.88 10.74 -4.45
N THR A 47 -0.65 11.67 -3.53
CA THR A 47 0.42 12.67 -3.66
C THR A 47 1.49 12.59 -2.59
N GLU A 48 1.17 12.07 -1.38
CA GLU A 48 2.09 12.07 -0.26
C GLU A 48 2.75 10.70 -0.06
N PRO A 49 3.95 10.65 0.51
CA PRO A 49 4.53 9.37 0.92
C PRO A 49 3.72 8.76 2.07
N HIS A 50 3.81 7.45 2.22
CA HIS A 50 3.19 6.76 3.34
C HIS A 50 4.15 5.75 3.98
N VAL A 51 3.82 5.37 5.21
CA VAL A 51 4.54 4.36 5.98
C VAL A 51 3.63 3.15 6.15
N ALA A 52 4.17 1.94 5.97
CA ALA A 52 3.42 0.71 6.08
C ALA A 52 3.77 -0.05 7.35
N TYR A 53 2.73 -0.56 8.04
CA TYR A 53 2.86 -1.39 9.24
C TYR A 53 2.10 -2.69 9.08
N ARG A 54 2.69 -3.80 9.53
CA ARG A 54 1.96 -5.05 9.69
C ARG A 54 1.09 -4.99 10.93
N VAL A 55 -0.13 -5.54 10.79
CA VAL A 55 -1.09 -5.66 11.90
C VAL A 55 -1.71 -7.04 11.88
N ASP A 56 -2.22 -7.47 13.03
CA ASP A 56 -2.90 -8.77 13.14
C ASP A 56 -4.34 -8.70 12.62
N ASP A 57 -4.99 -7.53 12.73
CA ASP A 57 -6.36 -7.31 12.30
C ASP A 57 -6.50 -5.92 11.69
N VAL A 58 -6.58 -5.87 10.38
CA VAL A 58 -6.66 -4.60 9.63
C VAL A 58 -7.94 -3.84 9.94
N HIS A 59 -9.05 -4.53 10.15
CA HIS A 59 -10.34 -3.88 10.47
C HIS A 59 -10.29 -3.21 11.83
N ALA A 60 -9.68 -3.84 12.83
CA ALA A 60 -9.47 -3.22 14.14
C ALA A 60 -8.51 -2.05 14.07
N ALA A 61 -7.45 -2.17 13.26
CA ALA A 61 -6.44 -1.12 13.13
C ALA A 61 -7.01 0.17 12.56
N ILE A 62 -7.91 0.10 11.58
CA ILE A 62 -8.46 1.30 10.92
C ILE A 62 -9.59 1.96 11.73
N ALA A 63 -10.15 1.29 12.74
CA ALA A 63 -11.39 1.72 13.42
C ALA A 63 -11.28 3.10 14.08
N ALA A 64 -10.10 3.50 14.53
CA ALA A 64 -9.86 4.77 15.23
C ALA A 64 -9.38 5.90 14.34
N HIS A 65 -9.29 5.69 13.02
CA HIS A 65 -8.66 6.64 12.10
C HIS A 65 -9.57 6.99 10.94
N LYS A 66 -9.22 8.09 10.25
CA LYS A 66 -9.87 8.46 9.00
C LYS A 66 -9.40 7.52 7.89
N VAL A 67 -10.32 6.74 7.33
CA VAL A 67 -10.02 5.77 6.29
C VAL A 67 -9.91 6.48 4.94
N LEU A 68 -8.79 6.27 4.26
CA LEU A 68 -8.55 6.77 2.91
C LEU A 68 -8.88 5.71 1.85
N LEU A 69 -8.55 4.45 2.12
CA LEU A 69 -8.97 3.29 1.34
C LEU A 69 -9.37 2.16 2.27
N GLU A 70 -10.57 1.63 2.07
CA GLU A 70 -11.07 0.45 2.78
C GLU A 70 -10.21 -0.79 2.47
N PRO A 71 -10.21 -1.81 3.37
CA PRO A 71 -9.42 -3.01 3.16
C PRO A 71 -9.66 -3.67 1.81
N PHE A 72 -8.58 -4.00 1.10
CA PHE A 72 -8.62 -4.69 -0.18
C PHE A 72 -7.36 -5.55 -0.38
N PRO A 73 -7.43 -6.62 -1.20
CA PRO A 73 -6.25 -7.40 -1.56
C PRO A 73 -5.51 -6.72 -2.74
N PRO A 74 -4.25 -6.30 -2.55
CA PRO A 74 -3.51 -5.61 -3.61
C PRO A 74 -2.90 -6.54 -4.65
N GLY A 75 -2.71 -7.81 -4.30
CA GLY A 75 -2.06 -8.80 -5.17
C GLY A 75 -3.03 -9.70 -5.91
N PRO A 76 -2.51 -10.59 -6.79
CA PRO A 76 -3.34 -11.51 -7.56
C PRO A 76 -4.01 -12.60 -6.71
N ASP A 77 -3.41 -12.98 -5.56
CA ASP A 77 -4.04 -13.89 -4.61
C ASP A 77 -4.80 -13.08 -3.56
N PRO A 78 -6.15 -13.11 -3.57
CA PRO A 78 -6.95 -12.30 -2.65
C PRO A 78 -6.84 -12.75 -1.19
N ASN A 79 -6.28 -13.93 -0.94
CA ASN A 79 -6.15 -14.48 0.41
C ASN A 79 -4.76 -14.29 1.02
N PHE A 80 -3.81 -13.76 0.27
CA PHE A 80 -2.42 -13.63 0.73
C PHE A 80 -2.23 -12.43 1.66
N LEU A 81 -2.73 -11.28 1.26
CA LEU A 81 -2.50 -10.00 1.91
C LEU A 81 -3.73 -9.11 1.75
N VAL A 82 -4.09 -8.41 2.83
CA VAL A 82 -5.11 -7.35 2.80
C VAL A 82 -4.47 -6.08 3.32
N VAL A 83 -4.69 -4.98 2.62
CA VAL A 83 -4.16 -3.67 3.01
C VAL A 83 -5.29 -2.65 3.14
N ALA A 84 -5.06 -1.64 3.97
CA ALA A 84 -5.94 -0.48 4.10
C ALA A 84 -5.09 0.76 4.36
N PHE A 85 -5.62 1.93 4.01
CA PHE A 85 -4.91 3.20 4.17
C PHE A 85 -5.72 4.14 5.03
N VAL A 86 -5.06 4.79 5.98
CA VAL A 86 -5.67 5.76 6.90
C VAL A 86 -4.84 7.03 6.95
N GLN A 87 -5.47 8.10 7.45
CA GLN A 87 -4.77 9.34 7.76
C GLN A 87 -4.68 9.49 9.28
N VAL A 88 -3.46 9.68 9.77
CA VAL A 88 -3.16 9.90 11.18
C VAL A 88 -2.46 11.27 11.28
N GLY A 89 -3.21 12.29 11.72
CA GLY A 89 -2.71 13.67 11.64
C GLY A 89 -2.44 14.05 10.19
N SER A 90 -1.21 14.43 9.88
CA SER A 90 -0.77 14.74 8.51
C SER A 90 -0.12 13.54 7.80
N ALA A 91 0.02 12.40 8.48
CA ALA A 91 0.67 11.21 7.94
C ALA A 91 -0.33 10.30 7.24
N VAL A 92 0.11 9.68 6.13
CA VAL A 92 -0.60 8.58 5.47
C VAL A 92 0.03 7.29 5.95
N VAL A 93 -0.81 6.36 6.43
CA VAL A 93 -0.35 5.08 6.98
C VAL A 93 -1.08 3.95 6.29
N GLU A 94 -0.32 2.96 5.85
CA GLU A 94 -0.84 1.70 5.33
C GLU A 94 -0.78 0.63 6.43
N PHE A 95 -1.88 -0.10 6.63
CA PHE A 95 -1.88 -1.29 7.47
C PHE A 95 -1.93 -2.53 6.59
N MET A 96 -1.10 -3.53 6.91
CA MET A 96 -0.97 -4.77 6.14
C MET A 96 -1.27 -5.96 7.05
N GLN A 97 -2.22 -6.79 6.62
CA GLN A 97 -2.53 -8.05 7.31
C GLN A 97 -2.25 -9.21 6.37
N TYR A 98 -1.23 -10.02 6.70
CA TYR A 98 -0.92 -11.23 5.95
C TYR A 98 -1.75 -12.39 6.49
N ARG A 99 -2.18 -13.30 5.59
CA ARG A 99 -2.86 -14.54 5.98
C ARG A 99 -1.98 -15.38 6.90
N ASP A 100 -0.71 -15.51 6.57
CA ASP A 100 0.29 -16.21 7.39
C ASP A 100 1.05 -15.20 8.23
N PRO A 101 0.94 -15.25 9.58
CA PRO A 101 1.66 -14.30 10.45
C PRO A 101 3.17 -14.43 10.37
N ASP A 102 3.69 -15.56 9.87
CA ASP A 102 5.13 -15.79 9.69
C ASP A 102 5.64 -15.34 8.32
N GLU A 103 4.78 -14.79 7.45
CA GLU A 103 5.18 -14.29 6.14
C GLU A 103 6.19 -13.15 6.28
N GLU A 104 7.30 -13.24 5.54
CA GLU A 104 8.37 -12.23 5.59
C GLU A 104 7.97 -10.91 4.91
N GLY A 105 7.05 -10.96 3.99
CA GLY A 105 6.58 -9.80 3.29
C GLY A 105 6.11 -10.13 1.88
N TRP A 106 5.38 -9.18 1.30
CA TRP A 106 4.75 -9.37 0.01
C TRP A 106 5.77 -9.44 -1.13
N PHE A 107 6.81 -8.65 -1.02
CA PHE A 107 7.75 -8.45 -2.12
C PHE A 107 9.02 -9.27 -1.96
#